data_a43939a66251da00f25f35893e121735
#
_entry.id   a43939a66251da00f25f35893e121735
#
_cell.length_a   1.000
_cell.length_b   1.000
_cell.length_c   1.000
_cell.angle_alpha   90.00
_cell.angle_beta   90.00
_cell.angle_gamma   90.00
#
_symmetry.space_group_name_H-M   'P 1'
#
loop_
_entity.id
_entity.type
_entity.pdbx_description
1 polymer ?
#
loop_
_entity_poly.entity_id
_entity_poly.type
_entity_poly.pdbx_seq_one_letter_code
_entity_poly.pdbx_strand_id
1 'polypeptide(L)'
;MSIFELFLTACGLSMDAFAVSVTNGLCVRKGRVRGALMCGIIFGLFQGIMPGIGYALGMNFAEYIERFDHWIALILLGFIGLNMICGSGEDEIQTGGRLTFGAVLVQGFATSVDALAVGISFAALGVGIVRSAAFICVVTAALSFCGFMLGNKFSGKLKSKARIVGGVILICIGLKIFAEQTIFA
;
A
#
# COMPACT_ATOMS: atom_id res chain seq x y z
N MET A 1 16.03 17.36 1.72
CA MET A 1 15.94 15.99 1.23
C MET A 1 16.44 15.94 -0.21
N SER A 2 17.40 15.07 -0.50
CA SER A 2 17.93 14.94 -1.87
C SER A 2 16.90 14.23 -2.78
N ILE A 3 17.01 14.42 -4.09
CA ILE A 3 16.14 13.74 -5.06
C ILE A 3 16.28 12.21 -4.96
N PHE A 4 17.49 11.75 -4.63
CA PHE A 4 17.77 10.33 -4.47
C PHE A 4 17.08 9.73 -3.23
N GLU A 5 17.11 10.42 -2.09
CA GLU A 5 16.38 10.03 -0.88
C GLU A 5 14.88 9.99 -1.13
N LEU A 6 14.35 11.00 -1.81
CA LEU A 6 12.93 11.03 -2.18
C LEU A 6 12.55 9.87 -3.09
N PHE A 7 13.40 9.53 -4.05
CA PHE A 7 13.19 8.39 -4.94
C PHE A 7 13.17 7.06 -4.18
N LEU A 8 14.12 6.85 -3.27
CA LEU A 8 14.15 5.64 -2.43
C LEU A 8 12.90 5.54 -1.54
N THR A 9 12.51 6.65 -0.91
CA THR A 9 11.28 6.71 -0.11
C THR A 9 10.06 6.39 -0.97
N ALA A 10 9.93 7.01 -2.14
CA ALA A 10 8.82 6.76 -3.06
C ALA A 10 8.77 5.29 -3.53
N CYS A 11 9.91 4.69 -3.85
CA CYS A 11 9.98 3.27 -4.20
C CYS A 11 9.57 2.38 -3.03
N GLY A 12 10.07 2.65 -1.82
CA GLY A 12 9.71 1.91 -0.62
C GLY A 12 8.21 1.93 -0.35
N LEU A 13 7.61 3.13 -0.32
CA LEU A 13 6.18 3.29 -0.13
C LEU A 13 5.34 2.64 -1.23
N SER A 14 5.85 2.58 -2.45
CA SER A 14 5.11 2.02 -3.58
C SER A 14 5.11 0.48 -3.62
N MET A 15 5.90 -0.19 -2.77
CA MET A 15 6.03 -1.66 -2.81
C MET A 15 4.74 -2.37 -2.46
N ASP A 16 3.97 -1.85 -1.51
CA ASP A 16 2.68 -2.43 -1.12
C ASP A 16 1.66 -2.32 -2.26
N ALA A 17 1.55 -1.14 -2.84
CA ALA A 17 0.69 -0.88 -4.00
C ALA A 17 1.11 -1.74 -5.22
N PHE A 18 2.43 -1.90 -5.43
CA PHE A 18 2.98 -2.79 -6.46
C PHE A 18 2.56 -4.25 -6.22
N ALA A 19 2.75 -4.77 -4.99
CA ALA A 19 2.42 -6.15 -4.62
C ALA A 19 0.93 -6.45 -4.81
N VAL A 20 0.05 -5.55 -4.35
CA VAL A 20 -1.39 -5.64 -4.55
C VAL A 20 -1.76 -5.56 -6.03
N SER A 21 -1.09 -4.69 -6.81
CA SER A 21 -1.30 -4.59 -8.25
C SER A 21 -0.90 -5.86 -8.99
N VAL A 22 0.22 -6.50 -8.62
CA VAL A 22 0.62 -7.81 -9.15
C VAL A 22 -0.47 -8.84 -8.89
N THR A 23 -0.98 -8.90 -7.67
CA THR A 23 -2.06 -9.83 -7.28
C THR A 23 -3.33 -9.59 -8.09
N ASN A 24 -3.75 -8.33 -8.24
CA ASN A 24 -4.88 -7.96 -9.08
C ASN A 24 -4.66 -8.37 -10.54
N GLY A 25 -3.46 -8.15 -11.06
CA GLY A 25 -3.08 -8.56 -12.42
C GLY A 25 -3.13 -10.08 -12.65
N LEU A 26 -2.77 -10.87 -11.63
CA LEU A 26 -2.88 -12.33 -11.67
C LEU A 26 -4.34 -12.80 -11.77
N CYS A 27 -5.28 -12.04 -11.20
CA CYS A 27 -6.69 -12.39 -11.11
C CYS A 27 -7.50 -12.00 -12.35
N VAL A 28 -7.14 -10.92 -13.02
CA VAL A 28 -7.92 -10.34 -14.11
C VAL A 28 -7.58 -10.98 -15.45
N ARG A 29 -8.59 -11.58 -16.12
CA ARG A 29 -8.43 -12.19 -17.44
C ARG A 29 -8.79 -11.28 -18.60
N LYS A 30 -9.73 -10.33 -18.41
CA LYS A 30 -10.21 -9.41 -19.47
C LYS A 30 -10.05 -7.96 -19.02
N GLY A 31 -9.67 -7.07 -19.96
CA GLY A 31 -9.54 -5.64 -19.65
C GLY A 31 -8.23 -5.27 -18.97
N ARG A 32 -7.12 -5.90 -19.34
CA ARG A 32 -5.77 -5.75 -18.76
C ARG A 32 -5.33 -4.31 -18.62
N VAL A 33 -5.40 -3.53 -19.69
CA VAL A 33 -4.94 -2.13 -19.70
C VAL A 33 -5.84 -1.27 -18.80
N ARG A 34 -7.17 -1.48 -18.87
CA ARG A 34 -8.11 -0.75 -18.03
C ARG A 34 -7.89 -1.06 -16.54
N GLY A 35 -7.65 -2.33 -16.18
CA GLY A 35 -7.32 -2.72 -14.81
C GLY A 35 -6.01 -2.11 -14.33
N ALA A 36 -4.97 -2.14 -15.17
CA ALA A 36 -3.66 -1.56 -14.87
C ALA A 36 -3.75 -0.03 -14.67
N LEU A 37 -4.48 0.67 -15.54
CA LEU A 37 -4.72 2.10 -15.42
C LEU A 37 -5.51 2.44 -14.14
N MET A 38 -6.54 1.64 -13.84
CA MET A 38 -7.36 1.84 -12.65
C MET A 38 -6.53 1.67 -11.37
N CYS A 39 -5.72 0.60 -11.26
CA CYS A 39 -4.80 0.42 -10.13
C CYS A 39 -3.76 1.53 -10.07
N GLY A 40 -3.11 1.87 -11.19
CA GLY A 40 -2.10 2.91 -11.23
C GLY A 40 -2.63 4.27 -10.77
N ILE A 41 -3.78 4.69 -11.31
CA ILE A 41 -4.38 6.00 -10.96
C ILE A 41 -4.85 6.01 -9.51
N ILE A 42 -5.60 5.00 -9.07
CA ILE A 42 -6.17 4.98 -7.72
C ILE A 42 -5.08 4.87 -6.67
N PHE A 43 -4.14 3.93 -6.81
CA PHE A 43 -3.07 3.76 -5.84
C PHE A 43 -2.13 4.97 -5.84
N GLY A 44 -1.80 5.51 -7.01
CA GLY A 44 -1.00 6.73 -7.10
C GLY A 44 -1.65 7.91 -6.41
N LEU A 45 -2.97 8.14 -6.62
CA LEU A 45 -3.70 9.22 -5.98
C LEU A 45 -3.72 9.07 -4.45
N PHE A 46 -4.03 7.88 -3.93
CA PHE A 46 -4.02 7.65 -2.48
C PHE A 46 -2.62 7.87 -1.91
N GLN A 47 -1.58 7.37 -2.57
CA GLN A 47 -0.20 7.50 -2.14
C GLN A 47 0.33 8.93 -2.23
N GLY A 48 -0.28 9.78 -3.05
CA GLY A 48 0.01 11.21 -3.10
C GLY A 48 -0.78 12.04 -2.08
N ILE A 49 -2.06 11.69 -1.85
CA ILE A 49 -2.95 12.43 -0.94
C ILE A 49 -2.61 12.14 0.53
N MET A 50 -2.34 10.88 0.87
CA MET A 50 -2.08 10.46 2.26
C MET A 50 -0.89 11.16 2.93
N PRO A 51 0.28 11.34 2.28
CA PRO A 51 1.34 12.15 2.86
C PRO A 51 0.92 13.60 3.11
N GLY A 52 0.06 14.16 2.25
CA GLY A 52 -0.48 15.50 2.45
C GLY A 52 -1.34 15.61 3.71
N ILE A 53 -2.22 14.62 3.92
CA ILE A 53 -3.04 14.51 5.14
C ILE A 53 -2.13 14.28 6.36
N GLY A 54 -1.17 13.35 6.27
CA GLY A 54 -0.21 13.08 7.33
C GLY A 54 0.61 14.31 7.71
N TYR A 55 1.04 15.09 6.73
CA TYR A 55 1.74 16.35 6.95
C TYR A 55 0.89 17.36 7.72
N ALA A 56 -0.37 17.54 7.33
CA ALA A 56 -1.29 18.43 8.02
C ALA A 56 -1.57 17.98 9.46
N LEU A 57 -1.69 16.67 9.69
CA LEU A 57 -1.82 16.08 11.02
C LEU A 57 -0.54 16.24 11.83
N GLY A 58 0.63 16.00 11.23
CA GLY A 58 1.93 16.13 11.88
C GLY A 58 2.21 17.55 12.37
N MET A 59 1.80 18.56 11.63
CA MET A 59 1.94 19.95 12.07
C MET A 59 1.13 20.29 13.34
N ASN A 60 0.05 19.56 13.60
CA ASN A 60 -0.88 19.88 14.70
C ASN A 60 -0.86 18.85 15.84
N PHE A 61 -0.50 17.60 15.58
CA PHE A 61 -0.73 16.46 16.49
C PHE A 61 0.41 15.44 16.59
N ALA A 62 1.65 15.81 16.22
CA ALA A 62 2.78 14.88 16.17
C ALA A 62 2.95 14.04 17.47
N GLU A 63 2.87 14.66 18.65
CA GLU A 63 3.05 13.99 19.93
C GLU A 63 1.98 12.92 20.25
N TYR A 64 0.77 13.07 19.70
CA TYR A 64 -0.31 12.10 19.95
C TYR A 64 -0.23 10.88 19.06
N ILE A 65 0.30 11.04 17.84
CA ILE A 65 0.32 9.98 16.82
C ILE A 65 1.40 8.96 17.13
N GLU A 66 2.60 9.38 17.56
CA GLU A 66 3.70 8.50 17.94
C GLU A 66 3.32 7.47 19.03
N ARG A 67 2.35 7.81 19.87
CA ARG A 67 1.92 6.94 20.98
C ARG A 67 1.07 5.75 20.54
N PHE A 68 0.42 5.81 19.37
CA PHE A 68 -0.49 4.78 18.88
C PHE A 68 0.00 4.05 17.62
N ASP A 69 1.15 4.41 17.09
CA ASP A 69 1.69 3.93 15.83
C ASP A 69 1.77 2.39 15.76
N HIS A 70 2.29 1.75 16.80
CA HIS A 70 2.44 0.29 16.88
C HIS A 70 1.10 -0.48 16.92
N TRP A 71 0.06 0.09 17.55
CA TRP A 71 -1.28 -0.50 17.56
C TRP A 71 -1.93 -0.42 16.19
N ILE A 72 -1.78 0.71 15.53
CA ILE A 72 -2.30 0.92 14.17
C ILE A 72 -1.62 -0.07 13.21
N ALA A 73 -0.29 -0.19 13.28
CA ALA A 73 0.47 -1.15 12.46
C ALA A 73 0.00 -2.59 12.69
N LEU A 74 -0.13 -3.03 13.96
CA LEU A 74 -0.56 -4.38 14.28
C LEU A 74 -1.96 -4.70 13.74
N ILE A 75 -2.93 -3.81 13.99
CA ILE A 75 -4.32 -4.01 13.57
C ILE A 75 -4.39 -4.03 12.04
N LEU A 76 -3.72 -3.11 11.37
CA LEU A 76 -3.77 -2.99 9.92
C LEU A 76 -3.10 -4.18 9.21
N LEU A 77 -1.84 -4.50 9.60
CA LEU A 77 -1.12 -5.63 9.02
C LEU A 77 -1.78 -6.96 9.38
N GLY A 78 -2.31 -7.08 10.59
CA GLY A 78 -3.07 -8.25 11.01
C GLY A 78 -4.35 -8.43 10.18
N PHE A 79 -5.12 -7.37 9.98
CA PHE A 79 -6.34 -7.40 9.17
C PHE A 79 -6.05 -7.75 7.70
N ILE A 80 -5.07 -7.10 7.10
CA ILE A 80 -4.66 -7.37 5.71
C ILE A 80 -4.15 -8.81 5.58
N GLY A 81 -3.28 -9.24 6.50
CA GLY A 81 -2.73 -10.59 6.50
C GLY A 81 -3.79 -11.68 6.66
N LEU A 82 -4.72 -11.50 7.59
CA LEU A 82 -5.87 -12.41 7.77
C LEU A 82 -6.76 -12.45 6.54
N ASN A 83 -7.07 -11.29 5.96
CA ASN A 83 -7.87 -11.21 4.74
C ASN A 83 -7.20 -11.92 3.55
N MET A 84 -5.87 -11.82 3.45
CA MET A 84 -5.10 -12.56 2.44
C MET A 84 -5.16 -14.09 2.66
N ILE A 85 -5.10 -14.55 3.91
CA ILE A 85 -5.13 -15.98 4.24
C ILE A 85 -6.54 -16.55 4.09
N CYS A 86 -7.55 -15.87 4.63
CA CYS A 86 -8.94 -16.35 4.64
C CYS A 86 -9.64 -16.28 3.28
N GLY A 87 -9.06 -15.57 2.31
CA GLY A 87 -9.60 -15.54 0.95
C GLY A 87 -10.89 -14.74 0.75
N SER A 88 -11.37 -14.08 1.81
CA SER A 88 -12.68 -13.45 1.82
C SER A 88 -12.84 -12.26 0.87
N GLY A 89 -11.73 -11.70 0.36
CA GLY A 89 -11.77 -10.57 -0.57
C GLY A 89 -11.78 -10.95 -2.06
N GLU A 90 -11.62 -12.23 -2.40
CA GLU A 90 -11.58 -12.64 -3.83
C GLU A 90 -12.95 -12.87 -4.44
N ASP A 91 -13.94 -13.26 -3.66
CA ASP A 91 -15.30 -13.49 -4.19
C ASP A 91 -16.01 -12.17 -4.52
N GLU A 92 -15.72 -11.09 -3.82
CA GLU A 92 -16.21 -9.75 -4.18
C GLU A 92 -15.42 -9.11 -5.34
N ILE A 93 -14.12 -9.45 -5.48
CA ILE A 93 -13.27 -8.94 -6.58
C ILE A 93 -13.56 -9.66 -7.89
N GLN A 94 -14.13 -10.88 -7.85
CA GLN A 94 -14.26 -11.77 -9.00
C GLN A 94 -15.70 -12.14 -9.40
N THR A 95 -16.65 -11.24 -9.34
CA THR A 95 -17.87 -11.45 -10.12
C THR A 95 -17.51 -11.33 -11.61
N GLY A 96 -17.11 -12.44 -12.22
CA GLY A 96 -16.85 -12.54 -13.65
C GLY A 96 -15.44 -12.17 -14.15
N GLY A 97 -14.40 -12.21 -13.32
CA GLY A 97 -13.01 -11.93 -13.74
C GLY A 97 -12.74 -10.46 -14.07
N ARG A 98 -13.52 -9.56 -13.53
CA ARG A 98 -13.36 -8.09 -13.63
C ARG A 98 -13.04 -7.49 -12.28
N LEU A 99 -12.09 -6.58 -12.26
CA LEU A 99 -11.76 -5.79 -11.09
C LEU A 99 -12.92 -4.82 -10.78
N THR A 100 -13.42 -4.84 -9.54
CA THR A 100 -14.44 -3.90 -9.11
C THR A 100 -13.78 -2.60 -8.63
N PHE A 101 -14.31 -1.45 -9.05
CA PHE A 101 -13.78 -0.14 -8.68
C PHE A 101 -13.72 0.05 -7.15
N GLY A 102 -14.76 -0.38 -6.43
CA GLY A 102 -14.80 -0.30 -4.96
C GLY A 102 -13.70 -1.10 -4.28
N ALA A 103 -13.39 -2.31 -4.78
CA ALA A 103 -12.30 -3.11 -4.24
C ALA A 103 -10.93 -2.42 -4.40
N VAL A 104 -10.68 -1.79 -5.56
CA VAL A 104 -9.43 -1.06 -5.81
C VAL A 104 -9.33 0.19 -4.94
N LEU A 105 -10.45 0.87 -4.66
CA LEU A 105 -10.48 2.00 -3.72
C LEU A 105 -10.09 1.57 -2.30
N VAL A 106 -10.69 0.50 -1.78
CA VAL A 106 -10.36 -0.03 -0.45
C VAL A 106 -8.90 -0.47 -0.36
N GLN A 107 -8.40 -1.15 -1.39
CA GLN A 107 -7.01 -1.55 -1.47
C GLN A 107 -6.07 -0.34 -1.53
N GLY A 108 -6.41 0.69 -2.32
CA GLY A 108 -5.64 1.93 -2.42
C GLY A 108 -5.56 2.67 -1.10
N PHE A 109 -6.67 2.76 -0.38
CA PHE A 109 -6.69 3.32 0.97
C PHE A 109 -5.80 2.50 1.92
N ALA A 110 -5.98 1.17 1.97
CA ALA A 110 -5.24 0.30 2.87
C ALA A 110 -3.72 0.33 2.63
N THR A 111 -3.29 0.37 1.36
CA THR A 111 -1.86 0.41 0.99
C THR A 111 -1.22 1.79 1.14
N SER A 112 -1.97 2.82 1.45
CA SER A 112 -1.46 4.19 1.57
C SER A 112 -1.40 4.72 3.02
N VAL A 113 -1.74 3.89 4.00
CA VAL A 113 -1.70 4.30 5.41
C VAL A 113 -0.26 4.54 5.89
N ASP A 114 0.71 3.79 5.39
CA ASP A 114 2.14 4.02 5.62
C ASP A 114 2.61 5.37 5.09
N ALA A 115 2.06 5.82 3.95
CA ALA A 115 2.34 7.13 3.39
C ALA A 115 1.85 8.28 4.28
N LEU A 116 0.79 8.05 5.07
CA LEU A 116 0.33 9.01 6.08
C LEU A 116 1.40 9.21 7.17
N ALA A 117 2.01 8.12 7.69
CA ALA A 117 3.08 8.19 8.66
C ALA A 117 4.32 8.93 8.11
N VAL A 118 4.67 8.68 6.84
CA VAL A 118 5.75 9.42 6.18
C VAL A 118 5.42 10.91 6.04
N GLY A 119 4.16 11.26 5.78
CA GLY A 119 3.71 12.64 5.74
C GLY A 119 3.93 13.37 7.08
N ILE A 120 3.64 12.70 8.21
CA ILE A 120 3.91 13.22 9.56
C ILE A 120 5.40 13.46 9.74
N SER A 121 6.24 12.50 9.34
CA SER A 121 7.70 12.63 9.39
C SER A 121 8.20 13.79 8.53
N PHE A 122 7.61 14.02 7.35
CA PHE A 122 7.95 15.15 6.50
C PHE A 122 7.60 16.50 7.14
N ALA A 123 6.52 16.57 7.94
CA ALA A 123 6.18 17.76 8.71
C ALA A 123 7.26 18.06 9.77
N ALA A 124 7.70 17.05 10.50
CA ALA A 124 8.75 17.18 11.51
C ALA A 124 10.11 17.61 10.90
N LEU A 125 10.41 17.15 9.70
CA LEU A 125 11.66 17.46 8.97
C LEU A 125 11.58 18.75 8.14
N GLY A 126 10.44 19.44 8.09
CA GLY A 126 10.25 20.65 7.27
C GLY A 126 10.39 20.42 5.76
N VAL A 127 10.09 19.20 5.28
CA VAL A 127 10.20 18.85 3.87
C VAL A 127 9.01 19.44 3.08
N GLY A 128 9.27 19.99 1.89
CA GLY A 128 8.23 20.54 1.02
C GLY A 128 7.26 19.45 0.53
N ILE A 129 6.08 19.35 1.15
CA ILE A 129 5.13 18.25 0.95
C ILE A 129 4.60 18.15 -0.49
N VAL A 130 4.31 19.27 -1.16
CA VAL A 130 3.66 19.25 -2.49
C VAL A 130 4.52 18.53 -3.53
N ARG A 131 5.82 18.84 -3.58
CA ARG A 131 6.74 18.18 -4.53
C ARG A 131 6.93 16.71 -4.19
N SER A 132 7.09 16.40 -2.91
CA SER A 132 7.29 15.02 -2.44
C SER A 132 6.06 14.16 -2.71
N ALA A 133 4.87 14.63 -2.38
CA ALA A 133 3.60 13.94 -2.62
C ALA A 133 3.34 13.71 -4.12
N ALA A 134 3.59 14.73 -4.96
CA ALA A 134 3.43 14.59 -6.41
C ALA A 134 4.42 13.56 -6.99
N PHE A 135 5.66 13.55 -6.51
CA PHE A 135 6.66 12.58 -6.95
C PHE A 135 6.28 11.15 -6.53
N ILE A 136 5.87 10.95 -5.26
CA ILE A 136 5.40 9.66 -4.74
C ILE A 136 4.19 9.18 -5.55
N CYS A 137 3.22 10.06 -5.82
CA CYS A 137 2.04 9.76 -6.65
C CYS A 137 2.44 9.17 -8.02
N VAL A 138 3.34 9.82 -8.74
CA VAL A 138 3.77 9.40 -10.08
C VAL A 138 4.54 8.09 -10.03
N VAL A 139 5.46 7.93 -9.09
CA VAL A 139 6.25 6.68 -8.92
C VAL A 139 5.33 5.52 -8.59
N THR A 140 4.40 5.70 -7.65
CA THR A 140 3.43 4.65 -7.27
C THR A 140 2.51 4.30 -8.44
N ALA A 141 2.01 5.28 -9.17
CA ALA A 141 1.17 5.04 -10.34
C ALA A 141 1.89 4.19 -11.39
N ALA A 142 3.16 4.53 -11.69
CA ALA A 142 3.97 3.80 -12.65
C ALA A 142 4.27 2.37 -12.17
N LEU A 143 4.70 2.20 -10.93
CA LEU A 143 5.01 0.88 -10.36
C LEU A 143 3.75 0.02 -10.26
N SER A 144 2.62 0.55 -9.84
CA SER A 144 1.36 -0.20 -9.77
C SER A 144 0.86 -0.63 -11.15
N PHE A 145 0.98 0.24 -12.15
CA PHE A 145 0.68 -0.13 -13.53
C PHE A 145 1.58 -1.27 -14.03
N CYS A 146 2.89 -1.16 -13.82
CA CYS A 146 3.86 -2.20 -14.18
C CYS A 146 3.60 -3.50 -13.41
N GLY A 147 3.33 -3.42 -12.11
CA GLY A 147 3.00 -4.56 -11.26
C GLY A 147 1.79 -5.33 -11.77
N PHE A 148 0.72 -4.62 -12.12
CA PHE A 148 -0.48 -5.24 -12.71
C PHE A 148 -0.17 -5.95 -14.02
N MET A 149 0.59 -5.32 -14.92
CA MET A 149 0.99 -5.93 -16.20
C MET A 149 1.84 -7.17 -16.00
N LEU A 150 2.79 -7.14 -15.06
CA LEU A 150 3.61 -8.30 -14.70
C LEU A 150 2.76 -9.43 -14.14
N GLY A 151 1.87 -9.14 -13.18
CA GLY A 151 0.95 -10.12 -12.60
C GLY A 151 0.10 -10.80 -13.66
N ASN A 152 -0.43 -10.03 -14.60
CA ASN A 152 -1.25 -10.56 -15.68
C ASN A 152 -0.46 -11.49 -16.62
N LYS A 153 0.83 -11.23 -16.85
CA LYS A 153 1.70 -12.09 -17.67
C LYS A 153 1.94 -13.46 -17.03
N PHE A 154 1.98 -13.52 -15.70
CA PHE A 154 2.25 -14.74 -14.93
C PHE A 154 0.99 -15.44 -14.41
N SER A 155 -0.21 -15.05 -14.85
CA SER A 155 -1.49 -15.61 -14.40
C SER A 155 -1.64 -17.08 -14.85
N GLY A 156 -1.28 -18.04 -14.03
CA GLY A 156 -1.50 -19.46 -14.41
C GLY A 156 -1.27 -20.53 -13.37
N LYS A 157 -0.27 -20.46 -12.51
CA LYS A 157 0.05 -21.58 -11.61
C LYS A 157 0.49 -21.20 -10.16
N LEU A 158 0.72 -19.93 -9.88
CA LEU A 158 1.34 -19.52 -8.60
C LEU A 158 0.38 -18.88 -7.60
N LYS A 159 -0.91 -18.75 -7.94
CA LYS A 159 -1.89 -17.87 -7.30
C LYS A 159 -2.14 -18.15 -5.80
N SER A 160 -2.40 -19.40 -5.43
CA SER A 160 -2.82 -19.74 -4.06
C SER A 160 -1.66 -19.74 -3.07
N LYS A 161 -0.51 -20.28 -3.45
CA LYS A 161 0.66 -20.38 -2.55
C LYS A 161 1.29 -19.01 -2.25
N ALA A 162 1.43 -18.15 -3.25
CA ALA A 162 2.00 -16.82 -3.07
C ALA A 162 1.16 -15.94 -2.12
N ARG A 163 -0.18 -16.10 -2.16
CA ARG A 163 -1.09 -15.37 -1.29
C ARG A 163 -0.98 -15.77 0.17
N ILE A 164 -0.98 -17.07 0.45
CA ILE A 164 -0.83 -17.57 1.81
C ILE A 164 0.52 -17.16 2.41
N VAL A 165 1.60 -17.32 1.64
CA VAL A 165 2.94 -16.92 2.07
C VAL A 165 3.00 -15.40 2.35
N GLY A 166 2.45 -14.58 1.46
CA GLY A 166 2.38 -13.13 1.66
C GLY A 166 1.60 -12.73 2.91
N GLY A 167 0.43 -13.34 3.14
CA GLY A 167 -0.37 -13.10 4.34
C GLY A 167 0.35 -13.48 5.63
N VAL A 168 1.03 -14.62 5.65
CA VAL A 168 1.83 -15.07 6.80
C VAL A 168 2.98 -14.09 7.06
N ILE A 169 3.69 -13.65 6.03
CA ILE A 169 4.79 -12.67 6.17
C ILE A 169 4.28 -11.36 6.79
N LEU A 170 3.14 -10.82 6.31
CA LEU A 170 2.56 -9.59 6.86
C LEU A 170 2.18 -9.72 8.34
N ILE A 171 1.58 -10.83 8.73
CA ILE A 171 1.25 -11.10 10.15
C ILE A 171 2.53 -11.19 10.98
N CYS A 172 3.56 -11.90 10.50
CA CYS A 172 4.84 -11.99 11.21
C CYS A 172 5.52 -10.64 11.37
N ILE A 173 5.47 -9.77 10.34
CA ILE A 173 6.03 -8.42 10.41
C ILE A 173 5.25 -7.58 11.43
N GLY A 174 3.91 -7.61 11.40
CA GLY A 174 3.08 -6.88 12.36
C GLY A 174 3.35 -7.30 13.81
N LEU A 175 3.46 -8.61 14.06
CA LEU A 175 3.81 -9.15 15.37
C LEU A 175 5.23 -8.75 15.81
N LYS A 176 6.19 -8.75 14.88
CA LYS A 176 7.56 -8.34 15.17
C LYS A 176 7.61 -6.87 15.58
N ILE A 177 6.99 -5.96 14.82
CA ILE A 177 6.95 -4.53 15.13
C ILE A 177 6.31 -4.29 16.50
N PHE A 178 5.18 -4.95 16.76
CA PHE A 178 4.50 -4.85 18.05
C PHE A 178 5.39 -5.34 19.21
N ALA A 179 6.06 -6.50 19.05
CA ALA A 179 6.93 -7.05 20.07
C ALA A 179 8.15 -6.16 20.33
N GLU A 180 8.80 -5.64 19.30
CA GLU A 180 9.96 -4.75 19.46
C GLU A 180 9.60 -3.47 20.21
N GLN A 181 8.45 -2.86 19.93
CA GLN A 181 8.06 -1.63 20.59
C GLN A 181 7.44 -1.84 21.98
N THR A 182 6.86 -3.02 22.26
CA THR A 182 6.26 -3.30 23.58
C THR A 182 7.26 -3.87 24.58
N ILE A 183 8.31 -4.60 24.09
CA ILE A 183 9.30 -5.26 24.96
C ILE A 183 10.51 -4.34 25.20
N PHE A 184 10.84 -3.44 24.27
CA PHE A 184 12.02 -2.58 24.36
C PHE A 184 11.69 -1.10 24.63
N ALA A 185 10.44 -0.74 24.87
CA ALA A 185 10.00 0.54 25.43
C ALA A 185 9.89 0.45 26.96
#